data_04864a41200b04ac4d6eb3f9ec43b677
#
_entry.id   04864a41200b04ac4d6eb3f9ec43b677
#
_cell.length_a   1.000
_cell.length_b   1.000
_cell.length_c   1.000
_cell.angle_alpha   90.00
_cell.angle_beta   90.00
_cell.angle_gamma   90.00
#
_symmetry.space_group_name_H-M   'P 1'
#
loop_
_entity.id
_entity.type
_entity.pdbx_description
1 polymer ?
#
loop_
_entity_poly.entity_id
_entity_poly.type
_entity_poly.pdbx_seq_one_letter_code
_entity_poly.pdbx_strand_id
1 'polypeptide(L)'
;MEIRPLRGEELEAFVDDLWIPFQREAAADEPFHPLVDDLRTPGIDHREDRLADDDAADLVAVVDGDRVGFASATREPTAPVFDRDPNCHVSELYVAEAYRRRGVATALLDACVDRGREWGCETASISVAVDNDAALALYEREGFEVRRRRLLRGIDGRADTRVDDEDGDGGTERGVDA
;
A
#
# COMPACT_ATOMS: atom_id res chain seq x y z
N MET A 1 5.29 9.01 20.36
CA MET A 1 5.18 8.79 18.91
C MET A 1 4.88 10.12 18.25
N GLU A 2 5.64 10.48 17.24
CA GLU A 2 5.52 11.69 16.43
C GLU A 2 5.23 11.28 14.98
N ILE A 3 4.28 11.94 14.32
CA ILE A 3 4.08 11.82 12.86
C ILE A 3 4.50 13.16 12.25
N ARG A 4 5.38 13.10 11.26
CA ARG A 4 5.91 14.30 10.59
C ARG A 4 6.27 14.03 9.14
N PRO A 5 6.43 15.07 8.31
CA PRO A 5 6.97 14.90 6.96
C PRO A 5 8.37 14.28 6.95
N LEU A 6 8.64 13.46 5.93
CA LEU A 6 10.00 12.99 5.62
C LEU A 6 10.89 14.18 5.28
N ARG A 7 12.13 14.16 5.76
CA ARG A 7 13.13 15.21 5.47
C ARG A 7 14.14 14.71 4.45
N GLY A 8 14.63 15.60 3.60
CA GLY A 8 15.59 15.24 2.55
C GLY A 8 16.88 14.60 3.09
N GLU A 9 17.39 15.08 4.24
CA GLU A 9 18.57 14.50 4.90
C GLU A 9 18.38 13.08 5.43
N GLU A 10 17.13 12.60 5.51
CA GLU A 10 16.79 11.25 5.99
C GLU A 10 16.48 10.27 4.85
N LEU A 11 16.49 10.74 3.61
CA LEU A 11 15.95 10.04 2.45
C LEU A 11 16.61 8.67 2.21
N GLU A 12 17.94 8.62 2.21
CA GLU A 12 18.66 7.38 1.99
C GLU A 12 18.33 6.33 3.05
N ALA A 13 18.38 6.73 4.33
CA ALA A 13 18.06 5.85 5.44
C ALA A 13 16.57 5.45 5.44
N PHE A 14 15.67 6.33 5.03
CA PHE A 14 14.25 6.00 4.85
C PHE A 14 14.06 4.92 3.77
N VAL A 15 14.73 5.06 2.63
CA VAL A 15 14.66 4.08 1.55
C VAL A 15 15.20 2.73 2.00
N ASP A 16 16.36 2.72 2.66
CA ASP A 16 17.01 1.48 3.08
C ASP A 16 16.23 0.77 4.22
N ASP A 17 15.76 1.54 5.22
CA ASP A 17 15.20 0.99 6.46
C ASP A 17 13.69 0.71 6.41
N LEU A 18 12.92 1.45 5.58
CA LEU A 18 11.47 1.35 5.55
C LEU A 18 10.91 1.03 4.16
N TRP A 19 11.34 1.77 3.12
CA TRP A 19 10.70 1.62 1.82
C TRP A 19 11.07 0.32 1.09
N ILE A 20 12.34 -0.07 1.09
CA ILE A 20 12.76 -1.36 0.50
C ILE A 20 12.12 -2.55 1.23
N PRO A 21 12.10 -2.63 2.58
CA PRO A 21 11.35 -3.66 3.28
C PRO A 21 9.87 -3.71 2.91
N PHE A 22 9.21 -2.55 2.81
CA PHE A 22 7.81 -2.45 2.36
C PHE A 22 7.62 -3.02 0.96
N GLN A 23 8.45 -2.62 -0.02
CA GLN A 23 8.34 -3.10 -1.39
C GLN A 23 8.50 -4.62 -1.49
N ARG A 24 9.44 -5.18 -0.74
CA ARG A 24 9.65 -6.64 -0.68
C ARG A 24 8.47 -7.37 -0.06
N GLU A 25 7.88 -6.83 1.00
CA GLU A 25 6.68 -7.41 1.63
C GLU A 25 5.47 -7.31 0.68
N ALA A 26 5.25 -6.15 0.06
CA ALA A 26 4.14 -5.93 -0.86
C ALA A 26 4.22 -6.77 -2.14
N ALA A 27 5.43 -7.08 -2.62
CA ALA A 27 5.63 -7.87 -3.84
C ALA A 27 5.66 -9.39 -3.59
N ALA A 28 5.71 -9.84 -2.34
CA ALA A 28 5.86 -11.27 -2.03
C ALA A 28 4.72 -12.12 -2.61
N ASP A 29 3.50 -11.57 -2.63
CA ASP A 29 2.29 -12.24 -3.12
C ASP A 29 1.72 -11.57 -4.39
N GLU A 30 2.52 -10.73 -5.09
CA GLU A 30 2.07 -9.98 -6.27
C GLU A 30 2.79 -10.42 -7.56
N PRO A 31 2.21 -11.37 -8.31
CA PRO A 31 2.87 -11.97 -9.48
C PRO A 31 2.96 -11.03 -10.70
N PHE A 32 2.17 -9.94 -10.73
CA PHE A 32 2.11 -9.02 -11.87
C PHE A 32 3.10 -7.86 -11.78
N HIS A 33 3.73 -7.65 -10.63
CA HIS A 33 4.65 -6.54 -10.39
C HIS A 33 5.98 -7.03 -9.78
N PRO A 34 6.78 -7.82 -10.53
CA PRO A 34 8.08 -8.27 -10.04
C PRO A 34 8.99 -7.07 -9.77
N LEU A 35 9.72 -7.12 -8.67
CA LEU A 35 10.69 -6.09 -8.33
C LEU A 35 11.93 -6.17 -9.24
N VAL A 36 12.57 -5.03 -9.46
CA VAL A 36 13.89 -4.95 -10.08
C VAL A 36 14.98 -5.37 -9.09
N ASP A 37 16.17 -5.72 -9.58
CA ASP A 37 17.29 -6.15 -8.72
C ASP A 37 17.79 -5.00 -7.83
N ASP A 38 17.97 -3.81 -8.40
CA ASP A 38 18.30 -2.59 -7.66
C ASP A 38 17.02 -1.80 -7.34
N LEU A 39 16.60 -1.82 -6.08
CA LEU A 39 15.49 -1.01 -5.59
C LEU A 39 15.94 0.34 -5.06
N ARG A 40 17.21 0.45 -4.66
CA ARG A 40 17.69 1.63 -3.94
C ARG A 40 17.74 2.86 -4.82
N THR A 41 18.38 2.77 -5.97
CA THR A 41 18.53 3.90 -6.89
C THR A 41 17.18 4.47 -7.32
N PRO A 42 16.27 3.68 -7.95
CA PRO A 42 14.96 4.22 -8.34
C PRO A 42 14.09 4.62 -7.13
N GLY A 43 14.32 4.02 -5.97
CA GLY A 43 13.64 4.41 -4.74
C GLY A 43 14.02 5.82 -4.28
N ILE A 44 15.31 6.16 -4.30
CA ILE A 44 15.81 7.48 -3.97
C ILE A 44 15.28 8.51 -4.97
N ASP A 45 15.48 8.27 -6.27
CA ASP A 45 15.05 9.18 -7.34
C ASP A 45 13.54 9.49 -7.24
N HIS A 46 12.72 8.45 -7.05
CA HIS A 46 11.28 8.62 -6.89
C HIS A 46 10.91 9.45 -5.66
N ARG A 47 11.62 9.28 -4.54
CA ARG A 47 11.34 10.04 -3.32
C ARG A 47 11.82 11.48 -3.40
N GLU A 48 12.94 11.74 -4.09
CA GLU A 48 13.38 13.11 -4.39
C GLU A 48 12.31 13.87 -5.19
N ASP A 49 11.76 13.25 -6.23
CA ASP A 49 10.67 13.82 -7.02
C ASP A 49 9.45 14.14 -6.16
N ARG A 50 9.04 13.21 -5.28
CA ARG A 50 7.91 13.41 -4.38
C ARG A 50 8.13 14.51 -3.35
N LEU A 51 9.36 14.65 -2.83
CA LEU A 51 9.70 15.73 -1.88
C LEU A 51 9.66 17.12 -2.56
N ALA A 52 9.81 17.19 -3.87
CA ALA A 52 9.74 18.41 -4.66
C ALA A 52 8.31 18.74 -5.16
N ASP A 53 7.35 17.83 -4.98
CA ASP A 53 5.97 17.96 -5.46
C ASP A 53 5.04 18.42 -4.34
N ASP A 54 4.41 19.58 -4.51
CA ASP A 54 3.45 20.16 -3.55
C ASP A 54 2.17 19.31 -3.41
N ASP A 55 1.83 18.50 -4.43
CA ASP A 55 0.70 17.59 -4.43
C ASP A 55 1.04 16.19 -3.87
N ALA A 56 2.27 15.99 -3.37
CA ALA A 56 2.71 14.76 -2.73
C ALA A 56 3.10 14.99 -1.25
N ALA A 57 2.96 13.95 -0.44
CA ALA A 57 3.43 13.93 0.93
C ALA A 57 3.91 12.53 1.32
N ASP A 58 5.10 12.46 1.89
CA ASP A 58 5.63 11.29 2.57
C ASP A 58 5.73 11.62 4.08
N LEU A 59 4.98 10.89 4.89
CA LEU A 59 4.88 11.05 6.34
C LEU A 59 5.58 9.89 7.03
N VAL A 60 6.37 10.18 8.06
CA VAL A 60 7.07 9.17 8.85
C VAL A 60 6.58 9.17 10.29
N ALA A 61 6.45 7.97 10.86
CA ALA A 61 6.21 7.75 12.27
C ALA A 61 7.54 7.56 12.99
N VAL A 62 7.78 8.36 14.04
CA VAL A 62 8.99 8.29 14.86
C VAL A 62 8.63 7.92 16.29
N VAL A 63 9.29 6.91 16.85
CA VAL A 63 9.15 6.45 18.24
C VAL A 63 10.55 6.36 18.84
N ASP A 64 10.77 7.06 19.93
CA ASP A 64 12.06 7.09 20.68
C ASP A 64 13.29 7.45 19.80
N GLY A 65 13.06 8.21 18.71
CA GLY A 65 14.07 8.64 17.74
C GLY A 65 14.18 7.74 16.51
N ASP A 66 13.58 6.55 16.51
CA ASP A 66 13.61 5.60 15.39
C ASP A 66 12.41 5.84 14.46
N ARG A 67 12.65 5.80 13.14
CA ARG A 67 11.58 5.75 12.12
C ARG A 67 11.02 4.34 12.09
N VAL A 68 9.73 4.20 12.39
CA VAL A 68 9.08 2.89 12.60
C VAL A 68 7.98 2.58 11.60
N GLY A 69 7.66 3.52 10.72
CA GLY A 69 6.64 3.37 9.69
C GLY A 69 6.51 4.62 8.86
N PHE A 70 5.77 4.52 7.77
CA PHE A 70 5.49 5.64 6.88
C PHE A 70 4.14 5.50 6.16
N ALA A 71 3.66 6.61 5.64
CA ALA A 71 2.57 6.66 4.67
C ALA A 71 2.89 7.67 3.58
N SER A 72 2.52 7.34 2.35
CA SER A 72 2.66 8.21 1.17
C SER A 72 1.28 8.58 0.66
N ALA A 73 1.04 9.86 0.46
CA ALA A 73 -0.22 10.38 -0.08
C ALA A 73 0.04 11.30 -1.27
N THR A 74 -0.95 11.41 -2.17
CA THR A 74 -0.92 12.29 -3.33
C THR A 74 -2.29 12.94 -3.51
N ARG A 75 -2.31 14.22 -3.82
CA ARG A 75 -3.51 14.95 -4.22
C ARG A 75 -3.81 14.64 -5.68
N GLU A 76 -4.88 13.92 -5.92
CA GLU A 76 -5.33 13.57 -7.26
C GLU A 76 -6.42 14.54 -7.73
N PRO A 77 -6.21 15.25 -8.86
CA PRO A 77 -7.22 16.13 -9.41
C PRO A 77 -8.43 15.32 -9.88
N THR A 78 -9.62 15.88 -9.72
CA THR A 78 -10.85 15.29 -10.25
C THR A 78 -11.03 15.67 -11.73
N ALA A 79 -11.47 14.70 -12.54
CA ALA A 79 -11.78 14.98 -13.95
C ALA A 79 -12.88 16.05 -14.05
N PRO A 80 -12.79 17.01 -15.01
CA PRO A 80 -13.69 18.17 -15.10
C PRO A 80 -15.17 17.85 -15.34
N VAL A 81 -15.49 16.59 -15.64
CA VAL A 81 -16.87 16.10 -15.83
C VAL A 81 -17.59 15.82 -14.51
N PHE A 82 -16.86 15.83 -13.39
CA PHE A 82 -17.41 15.58 -12.06
C PHE A 82 -17.41 16.88 -11.25
N ASP A 83 -18.55 17.20 -10.63
CA ASP A 83 -18.70 18.31 -9.68
C ASP A 83 -18.29 17.83 -8.29
N ARG A 84 -16.99 17.75 -8.06
CA ARG A 84 -16.40 17.38 -6.76
C ARG A 84 -14.96 17.88 -6.63
N ASP A 85 -14.51 18.06 -5.41
CA ASP A 85 -13.15 18.43 -5.06
C ASP A 85 -12.15 17.28 -5.29
N PRO A 86 -10.83 17.55 -5.28
CA PRO A 86 -9.79 16.54 -5.41
C PRO A 86 -9.90 15.40 -4.39
N ASN A 87 -9.20 14.32 -4.67
CA ASN A 87 -9.06 13.15 -3.80
C ASN A 87 -7.65 13.07 -3.20
N CYS A 88 -7.54 12.75 -1.92
CA CYS A 88 -6.28 12.38 -1.29
C CYS A 88 -6.08 10.87 -1.45
N HIS A 89 -5.17 10.44 -2.33
CA HIS A 89 -4.86 9.03 -2.52
C HIS A 89 -3.68 8.60 -1.63
N VAL A 90 -3.93 7.72 -0.68
CA VAL A 90 -2.89 7.06 0.11
C VAL A 90 -2.38 5.87 -0.69
N SER A 91 -1.17 6.00 -1.25
CA SER A 91 -0.58 5.00 -2.15
C SER A 91 0.20 3.92 -1.40
N GLU A 92 0.77 4.26 -0.23
CA GLU A 92 1.58 3.37 0.57
C GLU A 92 1.32 3.59 2.06
N LEU A 93 1.30 2.49 2.82
CA LEU A 93 1.23 2.50 4.28
C LEU A 93 2.03 1.31 4.81
N TYR A 94 3.04 1.58 5.61
CA TYR A 94 3.89 0.55 6.19
C TYR A 94 4.23 0.84 7.64
N VAL A 95 4.27 -0.23 8.43
CA VAL A 95 4.77 -0.19 9.82
C VAL A 95 5.69 -1.37 10.02
N ALA A 96 6.91 -1.11 10.48
CA ALA A 96 7.89 -2.13 10.82
C ALA A 96 7.30 -3.14 11.81
N GLU A 97 7.53 -4.43 11.61
CA GLU A 97 6.86 -5.53 12.30
C GLU A 97 6.85 -5.35 13.83
N ALA A 98 7.99 -4.97 14.42
CA ALA A 98 8.12 -4.78 15.86
C ALA A 98 7.21 -3.68 16.44
N TYR A 99 6.66 -2.81 15.59
CA TYR A 99 5.82 -1.67 15.98
C TYR A 99 4.37 -1.81 15.54
N ARG A 100 4.00 -2.92 14.91
CA ARG A 100 2.60 -3.22 14.50
C ARG A 100 1.70 -3.39 15.73
N ARG A 101 0.39 -3.19 15.53
CA ARG A 101 -0.67 -3.31 16.55
C ARG A 101 -0.54 -2.34 17.72
N ARG A 102 0.19 -1.22 17.53
CA ARG A 102 0.38 -0.16 18.52
C ARG A 102 -0.24 1.18 18.11
N GLY A 103 -1.14 1.19 17.11
CA GLY A 103 -1.82 2.39 16.63
C GLY A 103 -1.00 3.25 15.65
N VAL A 104 0.21 2.82 15.24
CA VAL A 104 1.08 3.58 14.33
C VAL A 104 0.41 3.78 12.96
N ALA A 105 -0.17 2.73 12.38
CA ALA A 105 -0.84 2.80 11.09
C ALA A 105 -2.07 3.74 11.12
N THR A 106 -2.89 3.70 12.18
CA THR A 106 -4.00 4.63 12.39
C THR A 106 -3.52 6.08 12.42
N ALA A 107 -2.47 6.37 13.22
CA ALA A 107 -1.93 7.73 13.29
C ALA A 107 -1.35 8.24 11.96
N LEU A 108 -0.74 7.36 11.15
CA LEU A 108 -0.28 7.69 9.80
C LEU A 108 -1.45 7.97 8.84
N LEU A 109 -2.52 7.17 8.90
CA LEU A 109 -3.74 7.40 8.11
C LEU A 109 -4.42 8.72 8.49
N ASP A 110 -4.58 9.00 9.77
CA ASP A 110 -5.12 10.26 10.25
C ASP A 110 -4.32 11.46 9.71
N ALA A 111 -2.99 11.37 9.76
CA ALA A 111 -2.12 12.42 9.24
C ALA A 111 -2.23 12.59 7.71
N CYS A 112 -2.44 11.50 6.95
CA CYS A 112 -2.75 11.59 5.51
C CYS A 112 -4.11 12.27 5.25
N VAL A 113 -5.13 11.94 6.04
CA VAL A 113 -6.45 12.58 5.94
C VAL A 113 -6.36 14.07 6.29
N ASP A 114 -5.59 14.45 7.31
CA ASP A 114 -5.36 15.84 7.67
C ASP A 114 -4.63 16.59 6.55
N ARG A 115 -3.63 15.98 5.93
CA ARG A 115 -2.97 16.54 4.73
C ARG A 115 -3.96 16.70 3.58
N GLY A 116 -4.84 15.73 3.34
CA GLY A 116 -5.91 15.83 2.35
C GLY A 116 -6.82 17.04 2.61
N ARG A 117 -7.17 17.31 3.86
CA ARG A 117 -7.95 18.51 4.23
C ARG A 117 -7.21 19.81 3.93
N GLU A 118 -5.90 19.87 4.20
CA GLU A 118 -5.05 21.01 3.86
C GLU A 118 -4.98 21.24 2.33
N TRP A 119 -5.01 20.19 1.55
CA TRP A 119 -5.07 20.24 0.07
C TRP A 119 -6.45 20.55 -0.48
N GLY A 120 -7.48 20.68 0.36
CA GLY A 120 -8.87 20.89 -0.05
C GLY A 120 -9.49 19.66 -0.71
N CYS A 121 -9.05 18.46 -0.33
CA CYS A 121 -9.66 17.21 -0.82
C CYS A 121 -11.00 16.94 -0.13
N GLU A 122 -11.99 16.47 -0.89
CA GLU A 122 -13.29 16.05 -0.36
C GLU A 122 -13.28 14.59 0.13
N THR A 123 -12.44 13.75 -0.49
CA THR A 123 -12.36 12.32 -0.19
C THR A 123 -10.91 11.87 0.01
N ALA A 124 -10.75 10.78 0.77
CA ALA A 124 -9.52 10.00 0.81
C ALA A 124 -9.78 8.61 0.21
N SER A 125 -8.78 8.05 -0.47
CA SER A 125 -8.81 6.68 -1.00
C SER A 125 -7.53 5.94 -0.70
N ILE A 126 -7.62 4.62 -0.63
CA ILE A 126 -6.47 3.72 -0.44
C ILE A 126 -6.72 2.44 -1.23
N SER A 127 -5.64 1.82 -1.71
CA SER A 127 -5.70 0.51 -2.36
C SER A 127 -5.19 -0.58 -1.41
N VAL A 128 -5.80 -1.76 -1.47
CA VAL A 128 -5.43 -2.90 -0.64
C VAL A 128 -5.50 -4.18 -1.47
N ALA A 129 -4.56 -5.10 -1.26
CA ALA A 129 -4.61 -6.43 -1.85
C ALA A 129 -5.84 -7.19 -1.32
N VAL A 130 -6.45 -8.00 -2.18
CA VAL A 130 -7.75 -8.66 -1.88
C VAL A 130 -7.68 -9.66 -0.74
N ASP A 131 -6.50 -10.18 -0.45
CA ASP A 131 -6.16 -11.16 0.58
C ASP A 131 -5.54 -10.53 1.84
N ASN A 132 -5.35 -9.20 1.86
CA ASN A 132 -4.86 -8.48 3.04
C ASN A 132 -6.00 -8.09 3.99
N ASP A 133 -6.60 -9.12 4.62
CA ASP A 133 -7.71 -8.95 5.56
C ASP A 133 -7.36 -8.02 6.74
N ALA A 134 -6.09 -8.02 7.17
CA ALA A 134 -5.65 -7.20 8.29
C ALA A 134 -5.66 -5.70 7.94
N ALA A 135 -5.22 -5.35 6.73
CA ALA A 135 -5.27 -3.98 6.25
C ALA A 135 -6.71 -3.55 5.96
N LEU A 136 -7.53 -4.42 5.33
CA LEU A 136 -8.94 -4.14 5.07
C LEU A 136 -9.70 -3.85 6.36
N ALA A 137 -9.54 -4.68 7.40
CA ALA A 137 -10.17 -4.46 8.69
C ALA A 137 -9.70 -3.16 9.39
N LEU A 138 -8.45 -2.74 9.17
CA LEU A 138 -7.96 -1.44 9.63
C LEU A 138 -8.72 -0.32 8.89
N TYR A 139 -8.75 -0.35 7.56
CA TYR A 139 -9.35 0.72 6.75
C TYR A 139 -10.85 0.86 7.00
N GLU A 140 -11.59 -0.24 7.11
CA GLU A 140 -13.01 -0.22 7.47
C GLU A 140 -13.26 0.42 8.84
N ARG A 141 -12.43 0.14 9.84
CA ARG A 141 -12.51 0.76 11.16
C ARG A 141 -12.22 2.27 11.10
N GLU A 142 -11.31 2.70 10.23
CA GLU A 142 -11.00 4.12 10.00
C GLU A 142 -12.00 4.81 9.02
N GLY A 143 -13.10 4.13 8.67
CA GLY A 143 -14.22 4.70 7.90
C GLY A 143 -14.06 4.61 6.38
N PHE A 144 -13.10 3.86 5.87
CA PHE A 144 -13.02 3.58 4.43
C PHE A 144 -14.05 2.51 4.05
N GLU A 145 -14.65 2.68 2.88
CA GLU A 145 -15.61 1.72 2.31
C GLU A 145 -15.12 1.20 0.96
N VAL A 146 -15.29 -0.08 0.71
CA VAL A 146 -14.95 -0.68 -0.60
C VAL A 146 -15.87 -0.13 -1.68
N ARG A 147 -15.31 0.59 -2.67
CA ARG A 147 -16.06 1.21 -3.78
C ARG A 147 -15.76 0.58 -5.13
N ARG A 148 -14.58 0.01 -5.36
CA ARG A 148 -14.15 -0.58 -6.63
C ARG A 148 -13.31 -1.81 -6.41
N ARG A 149 -13.32 -2.73 -7.39
CA ARG A 149 -12.39 -3.84 -7.50
C ARG A 149 -11.58 -3.68 -8.78
N ARG A 150 -10.26 -3.88 -8.71
CA ARG A 150 -9.37 -3.89 -9.87
C ARG A 150 -9.12 -5.34 -10.26
N LEU A 151 -9.30 -5.65 -11.55
CA LEU A 151 -9.02 -6.97 -12.11
C LEU A 151 -7.82 -6.85 -13.03
N LEU A 152 -6.88 -7.78 -12.94
CA LEU A 152 -5.68 -7.83 -13.76
C LEU A 152 -5.70 -9.14 -14.57
N ARG A 153 -5.19 -9.07 -15.81
CA ARG A 153 -5.00 -10.20 -16.70
C ARG A 153 -3.65 -10.06 -17.41
N GLY A 154 -2.81 -11.09 -17.36
CA GLY A 154 -1.63 -11.17 -18.20
C GLY A 154 -2.01 -11.19 -19.69
N ILE A 155 -1.30 -10.42 -20.52
CA ILE A 155 -1.56 -10.36 -21.96
C ILE A 155 -0.72 -11.41 -22.70
N ASP A 156 0.51 -11.67 -22.24
CA ASP A 156 1.52 -12.53 -22.88
C ASP A 156 1.82 -13.82 -22.10
N GLY A 157 0.85 -14.40 -21.40
CA GLY A 157 0.98 -15.71 -20.71
C GLY A 157 1.99 -15.73 -19.55
N ARG A 158 2.41 -14.58 -19.04
CA ARG A 158 3.39 -14.45 -17.92
C ARG A 158 2.81 -14.59 -16.52
N ALA A 159 1.52 -14.86 -16.37
CA ALA A 159 0.90 -15.05 -15.07
C ALA A 159 -0.03 -16.26 -15.11
N ASP A 160 0.54 -17.46 -15.23
CA ASP A 160 -0.15 -18.71 -14.93
C ASP A 160 0.46 -19.34 -13.67
N THR A 161 0.32 -18.64 -12.54
CA THR A 161 0.39 -19.26 -11.22
C THR A 161 -1.04 -19.40 -10.71
N ARG A 162 -1.82 -20.24 -11.38
CA ARG A 162 -2.95 -20.87 -10.72
C ARG A 162 -2.35 -21.77 -9.65
N VAL A 163 -2.69 -21.52 -8.42
CA VAL A 163 -2.61 -22.53 -7.38
C VAL A 163 -3.53 -23.64 -7.85
N ASP A 164 -2.95 -24.76 -8.29
CA ASP A 164 -3.69 -25.99 -8.52
C ASP A 164 -4.17 -26.43 -7.14
N ASP A 165 -5.43 -26.15 -6.81
CA ASP A 165 -6.14 -26.87 -5.78
C ASP A 165 -6.20 -28.34 -6.24
N GLU A 166 -5.25 -29.13 -5.75
CA GLU A 166 -5.33 -30.58 -5.81
C GLU A 166 -6.51 -31.04 -4.93
N ASP A 167 -7.71 -30.98 -5.51
CA ASP A 167 -8.83 -31.73 -5.01
C ASP A 167 -8.50 -33.21 -5.18
N GLY A 168 -8.13 -33.85 -4.05
CA GLY A 168 -7.93 -35.26 -3.94
C GLY A 168 -9.23 -36.02 -4.30
N ASP A 169 -9.28 -36.54 -5.52
CA ASP A 169 -10.27 -37.54 -5.92
C ASP A 169 -9.95 -38.88 -5.22
N GLY A 170 -10.67 -39.11 -4.13
CA GLY A 170 -10.78 -40.41 -3.49
C GLY A 170 -11.68 -41.35 -4.26
N GLY A 171 -11.10 -42.06 -5.25
CA GLY A 171 -11.79 -43.13 -5.96
C GLY A 171 -12.44 -44.17 -5.02
N THR A 172 -13.74 -44.34 -5.14
CA THR A 172 -14.47 -45.50 -4.63
C THR A 172 -14.99 -46.29 -5.80
N GLU A 173 -14.20 -47.31 -6.17
CA GLU A 173 -14.72 -48.42 -6.99
C GLU A 173 -15.84 -49.14 -6.23
N ARG A 174 -17.01 -49.23 -6.77
CA ARG A 174 -18.00 -50.28 -6.50
C ARG A 174 -18.40 -50.96 -7.77
N GLY A 175 -17.83 -52.15 -7.97
CA GLY A 175 -18.39 -53.08 -8.92
C GLY A 175 -19.80 -53.54 -8.51
N VAL A 176 -20.62 -53.72 -9.50
CA VAL A 176 -21.84 -54.56 -9.43
C VAL A 176 -21.88 -55.42 -10.67
N ASP A 177 -21.73 -56.75 -10.43
CA ASP A 177 -22.20 -57.76 -11.34
C ASP A 177 -23.72 -57.77 -11.38
N ALA A 178 -24.30 -57.93 -12.61
CA ALA A 178 -25.37 -58.78 -13.02
C ALA A 178 -25.90 -58.33 -14.38
#